data_207817aac4cf14e8bfbad8c128997c3f
#
_entry.id   207817aac4cf14e8bfbad8c128997c3f
#
_cell.length_a   1.000
_cell.length_b   1.000
_cell.length_c   1.000
_cell.angle_alpha   90.00
_cell.angle_beta   90.00
_cell.angle_gamma   90.00
#
_symmetry.space_group_name_H-M   'P 1'
#
loop_
_entity.id
_entity.type
_entity.pdbx_description
1 polymer ?
#
loop_
_entity_poly.entity_id
_entity_poly.type
_entity_poly.pdbx_seq_one_letter_code
_entity_poly.pdbx_strand_id
1 'polypeptide(L)'
;RLFADRTAELEDGLHLALCGAGGPLPAPKASGPCVAVVAGNRFFIVDVGTDSPRNLGRMGYPAGNVEAVLLTHFHSDHIDGLGELATLRWAAGANRNPLPVFGPEGVTKVVDGFNLAYSQDFIYRNEHHGDTVTPLSGAGLLAKPFAQPALAQLVKLLDEAGLKVEALAVLHSPVEPAVGYRFS
;
A
#
# COMPACT_ATOMS: atom_id res chain seq x y z
N ARG A 1 1.19 19.69 11.75
CA ARG A 1 0.23 19.92 10.65
C ARG A 1 -0.27 18.58 10.16
N LEU A 2 -1.49 18.20 10.53
CA LEU A 2 -2.12 16.92 10.14
C LEU A 2 -2.42 16.82 8.62
N PHE A 3 -2.23 17.89 7.85
CA PHE A 3 -2.58 17.98 6.43
C PHE A 3 -1.45 18.56 5.56
N ALA A 4 -0.19 18.42 5.98
CA ALA A 4 0.93 18.79 5.13
C ALA A 4 1.12 17.72 4.05
N ASP A 5 1.28 18.11 2.80
CA ASP A 5 1.76 17.22 1.73
C ASP A 5 3.25 17.45 1.52
N ARG A 6 4.06 16.66 2.24
CA ARG A 6 5.52 16.73 2.11
C ARG A 6 6.02 16.01 0.87
N THR A 7 5.19 15.19 0.22
CA THR A 7 5.58 14.55 -1.04
C THR A 7 5.66 15.57 -2.18
N ALA A 8 4.85 16.62 -2.11
CA ALA A 8 4.89 17.72 -3.08
C ALA A 8 6.11 18.66 -2.91
N GLU A 9 6.84 18.55 -1.78
CA GLU A 9 8.05 19.33 -1.51
C GLU A 9 9.34 18.64 -2.01
N LEU A 10 9.22 17.36 -2.47
CA LEU A 10 10.36 16.59 -2.94
C LEU A 10 10.76 17.05 -4.34
N GLU A 11 12.06 17.07 -4.59
CA GLU A 11 12.60 17.32 -5.93
C GLU A 11 12.24 16.17 -6.87
N ASP A 12 12.35 16.40 -8.19
CA ASP A 12 12.16 15.31 -9.16
C ASP A 12 13.19 14.20 -8.93
N GLY A 13 12.71 12.95 -8.91
CA GLY A 13 13.54 11.79 -8.65
C GLY A 13 12.83 10.68 -7.89
N LEU A 14 13.62 9.73 -7.41
CA LEU A 14 13.16 8.59 -6.63
C LEU A 14 13.51 8.79 -5.15
N HIS A 15 12.49 8.85 -4.30
CA HIS A 15 12.62 9.05 -2.87
C HIS A 15 12.05 7.87 -2.09
N LEU A 16 12.75 7.47 -1.04
CA LEU A 16 12.35 6.41 -0.12
C LEU A 16 12.21 6.97 1.29
N ALA A 17 11.15 6.58 1.98
CA ALA A 17 10.95 6.89 3.38
C ALA A 17 10.46 5.65 4.14
N LEU A 18 11.02 5.37 5.30
CA LEU A 18 10.57 4.28 6.15
C LEU A 18 9.36 4.74 6.96
N CYS A 19 8.17 4.27 6.59
CA CYS A 19 6.94 4.49 7.33
C CYS A 19 6.73 3.45 8.44
N GLY A 20 7.55 2.39 8.45
CA GLY A 20 7.61 1.40 9.50
C GLY A 20 8.82 0.49 9.33
N ALA A 21 9.49 0.16 10.42
CA ALA A 21 10.69 -0.68 10.46
C ALA A 21 10.65 -1.71 11.60
N GLY A 22 9.47 -1.97 12.15
CA GLY A 22 9.22 -3.03 13.13
C GLY A 22 9.08 -4.40 12.47
N GLY A 23 8.83 -5.40 13.28
CA GLY A 23 8.52 -6.78 12.88
C GLY A 23 7.25 -7.26 13.59
N PRO A 24 7.01 -8.58 13.65
CA PRO A 24 5.77 -9.13 14.18
C PRO A 24 5.60 -8.95 15.70
N LEU A 25 6.69 -8.71 16.42
CA LEU A 25 6.63 -8.48 17.86
C LEU A 25 6.37 -7.01 18.19
N PRO A 26 5.52 -6.72 19.19
CA PRO A 26 5.23 -5.35 19.58
C PRO A 26 6.49 -4.56 19.93
N ALA A 27 6.70 -3.45 19.27
CA ALA A 27 7.81 -2.52 19.54
C ALA A 27 7.24 -1.14 19.86
N PRO A 28 7.50 -0.56 21.05
CA PRO A 28 6.86 0.71 21.48
C PRO A 28 7.15 1.91 20.57
N LYS A 29 8.17 1.84 19.74
CA LYS A 29 8.66 2.96 18.91
C LYS A 29 8.77 2.63 17.42
N ALA A 30 8.28 1.47 16.98
CA ALA A 30 8.37 1.07 15.58
C ALA A 30 7.02 0.55 15.10
N SER A 31 6.50 1.13 14.03
CA SER A 31 5.38 0.60 13.25
C SER A 31 5.82 -0.65 12.48
N GLY A 32 4.89 -1.51 12.11
CA GLY A 32 5.16 -2.68 11.26
C GLY A 32 5.80 -2.28 9.92
N PRO A 33 6.35 -3.26 9.17
CA PRO A 33 7.09 -3.00 7.93
C PRO A 33 6.33 -2.12 6.94
N CYS A 34 6.98 -1.05 6.47
CA CYS A 34 6.38 -0.13 5.50
C CYS A 34 7.46 0.75 4.86
N VAL A 35 7.52 0.76 3.54
CA VAL A 35 8.37 1.67 2.77
C VAL A 35 7.50 2.53 1.85
N ALA A 36 7.55 3.83 2.03
CA ALA A 36 6.97 4.80 1.11
C ALA A 36 7.95 5.08 -0.04
N VAL A 37 7.48 5.00 -1.27
CA VAL A 37 8.25 5.27 -2.49
C VAL A 37 7.58 6.39 -3.25
N VAL A 38 8.27 7.51 -3.44
CA VAL A 38 7.80 8.64 -4.25
C VAL A 38 8.69 8.78 -5.48
N ALA A 39 8.08 8.76 -6.66
CA ALA A 39 8.76 8.91 -7.94
C ALA A 39 8.08 10.03 -8.74
N GLY A 40 8.68 11.22 -8.74
CA GLY A 40 8.03 12.43 -9.22
C GLY A 40 6.73 12.69 -8.45
N ASN A 41 5.58 12.69 -9.13
CA ASN A 41 4.26 12.87 -8.52
C ASN A 41 3.55 11.54 -8.17
N ARG A 42 4.22 10.40 -8.32
CA ARG A 42 3.66 9.07 -8.08
C ARG A 42 4.06 8.57 -6.69
N PHE A 43 3.11 7.99 -5.96
CA PHE A 43 3.30 7.57 -4.58
C PHE A 43 2.84 6.13 -4.35
N PHE A 44 3.78 5.28 -3.95
CA PHE A 44 3.58 3.85 -3.71
C PHE A 44 3.94 3.48 -2.27
N ILE A 45 3.34 2.41 -1.77
CA ILE A 45 3.68 1.82 -0.48
C ILE A 45 4.10 0.37 -0.68
N VAL A 46 5.25 -0.01 -0.16
CA VAL A 46 5.69 -1.41 -0.09
C VAL A 46 5.48 -1.90 1.33
N ASP A 47 4.62 -2.89 1.47
CA ASP A 47 4.07 -3.44 2.70
C ASP A 47 3.33 -2.42 3.58
N VAL A 48 2.34 -2.89 4.34
CA VAL A 48 1.50 -2.04 5.19
C VAL A 48 1.32 -2.71 6.54
N GLY A 49 2.34 -2.63 7.36
CA GLY A 49 2.29 -3.18 8.71
C GLY A 49 1.49 -2.33 9.69
N THR A 50 1.31 -2.87 10.88
CA THR A 50 0.54 -2.23 11.98
C THR A 50 1.03 -0.79 12.25
N ASP A 51 0.09 0.16 12.42
CA ASP A 51 0.32 1.59 12.67
C ASP A 51 1.04 2.36 11.54
N SER A 52 1.50 1.70 10.49
CA SER A 52 2.20 2.37 9.39
C SER A 52 1.33 3.38 8.63
N PRO A 53 0.01 3.18 8.41
CA PRO A 53 -0.84 4.20 7.78
C PRO A 53 -0.93 5.49 8.61
N ARG A 54 -0.98 5.38 9.93
CA ARG A 54 -0.97 6.56 10.82
C ARG A 54 0.37 7.25 10.83
N ASN A 55 1.44 6.46 10.72
CA ASN A 55 2.79 7.01 10.66
C ASN A 55 3.03 7.80 9.36
N LEU A 56 2.47 7.38 8.22
CA LEU A 56 2.45 8.19 7.00
C LEU A 56 1.84 9.59 7.26
N GLY A 57 0.71 9.65 7.95
CA GLY A 57 0.08 10.93 8.33
C GLY A 57 0.98 11.77 9.23
N ARG A 58 1.66 11.16 10.23
CA ARG A 58 2.62 11.86 11.10
C ARG A 58 3.82 12.40 10.33
N MET A 59 4.24 11.70 9.29
CA MET A 59 5.33 12.12 8.39
C MET A 59 4.90 13.21 7.41
N GLY A 60 3.60 13.49 7.28
CA GLY A 60 3.05 14.42 6.30
C GLY A 60 2.97 13.81 4.89
N TYR A 61 2.85 12.50 4.79
CA TYR A 61 2.68 11.77 3.53
C TYR A 61 1.21 11.41 3.39
N PRO A 62 0.46 12.09 2.48
CA PRO A 62 -1.00 11.97 2.42
C PRO A 62 -1.43 10.62 1.86
N ALA A 63 -2.12 9.83 2.67
CA ALA A 63 -2.65 8.54 2.24
C ALA A 63 -3.59 8.65 1.02
N GLY A 64 -4.30 9.79 0.87
CA GLY A 64 -5.17 10.05 -0.27
C GLY A 64 -4.48 9.99 -1.64
N ASN A 65 -3.17 10.22 -1.67
CA ASN A 65 -2.34 10.24 -2.88
C ASN A 65 -1.70 8.88 -3.20
N VAL A 66 -1.85 7.87 -2.35
CA VAL A 66 -1.27 6.54 -2.60
C VAL A 66 -1.87 5.95 -3.87
N GLU A 67 -1.03 5.67 -4.85
CA GLU A 67 -1.40 5.10 -6.13
C GLU A 67 -1.64 3.59 -6.03
N ALA A 68 -0.73 2.87 -5.39
CA ALA A 68 -0.84 1.44 -5.19
C ALA A 68 -0.01 0.96 -3.98
N VAL A 69 -0.37 -0.22 -3.50
CA VAL A 69 0.40 -1.01 -2.54
C VAL A 69 1.07 -2.17 -3.27
N LEU A 70 2.28 -2.51 -2.86
CA LEU A 70 3.05 -3.66 -3.33
C LEU A 70 3.39 -4.54 -2.12
N LEU A 71 2.81 -5.74 -2.03
CA LEU A 71 3.07 -6.66 -0.92
C LEU A 71 4.22 -7.61 -1.25
N THR A 72 5.20 -7.67 -0.35
CA THR A 72 6.35 -8.58 -0.51
C THR A 72 5.97 -10.03 -0.23
N HIS A 73 5.17 -10.27 0.78
CA HIS A 73 4.60 -11.55 1.19
C HIS A 73 3.42 -11.33 2.14
N PHE A 74 2.84 -12.38 2.73
CA PHE A 74 1.57 -12.27 3.44
C PHE A 74 1.66 -12.57 4.94
N HIS A 75 2.81 -12.35 5.60
CA HIS A 75 2.83 -12.30 7.05
C HIS A 75 1.94 -11.17 7.57
N SER A 76 1.30 -11.37 8.70
CA SER A 76 0.34 -10.41 9.26
C SER A 76 0.96 -9.03 9.47
N ASP A 77 2.17 -8.96 9.97
CA ASP A 77 2.88 -7.71 10.22
C ASP A 77 3.20 -6.90 8.95
N HIS A 78 3.09 -7.49 7.75
CA HIS A 78 3.22 -6.82 6.46
C HIS A 78 1.87 -6.38 5.86
N ILE A 79 0.74 -6.87 6.37
CA ILE A 79 -0.60 -6.62 5.81
C ILE A 79 -1.61 -6.01 6.79
N ASP A 80 -1.34 -6.02 8.10
CA ASP A 80 -2.29 -5.62 9.14
C ASP A 80 -2.86 -4.22 8.98
N GLY A 81 -2.12 -3.28 8.39
CA GLY A 81 -2.54 -1.91 8.15
C GLY A 81 -3.34 -1.69 6.85
N LEU A 82 -3.54 -2.73 6.04
CA LEU A 82 -4.08 -2.60 4.68
C LEU A 82 -5.50 -1.99 4.66
N GLY A 83 -6.38 -2.47 5.52
CA GLY A 83 -7.75 -1.96 5.62
C GLY A 83 -7.80 -0.51 6.09
N GLU A 84 -6.94 -0.13 7.06
CA GLU A 84 -6.83 1.26 7.51
C GLU A 84 -6.30 2.16 6.39
N LEU A 85 -5.25 1.75 5.68
CA LEU A 85 -4.71 2.52 4.55
C LEU A 85 -5.75 2.73 3.45
N ALA A 86 -6.48 1.68 3.08
CA ALA A 86 -7.55 1.76 2.07
C ALA A 86 -8.62 2.78 2.48
N THR A 87 -9.06 2.74 3.74
CA THR A 87 -10.06 3.66 4.28
C THR A 87 -9.55 5.11 4.29
N LEU A 88 -8.32 5.34 4.74
CA LEU A 88 -7.70 6.67 4.74
C LEU A 88 -7.52 7.22 3.32
N ARG A 89 -7.06 6.38 2.38
CA ARG A 89 -6.93 6.77 0.98
C ARG A 89 -8.26 7.15 0.36
N TRP A 90 -9.27 6.34 0.57
CA TRP A 90 -10.61 6.56 0.05
C TRP A 90 -11.20 7.87 0.55
N ALA A 91 -11.23 8.07 1.87
CA ALA A 91 -11.86 9.24 2.49
C ALA A 91 -11.04 10.53 2.28
N ALA A 92 -9.70 10.50 2.47
CA ALA A 92 -8.87 11.69 2.36
C ALA A 92 -8.72 12.20 0.92
N GLY A 93 -8.74 11.29 -0.06
CA GLY A 93 -8.61 11.64 -1.49
C GLY A 93 -9.92 11.68 -2.24
N ALA A 94 -11.07 11.38 -1.60
CA ALA A 94 -12.34 11.14 -2.28
C ALA A 94 -12.19 10.22 -3.50
N ASN A 95 -11.31 9.22 -3.37
CA ASN A 95 -10.93 8.35 -4.46
C ASN A 95 -12.14 7.57 -4.99
N ARG A 96 -12.29 7.52 -6.32
CA ARG A 96 -13.41 6.84 -7.00
C ARG A 96 -13.07 5.44 -7.50
N ASN A 97 -11.84 4.98 -7.25
CA ASN A 97 -11.39 3.62 -7.57
C ASN A 97 -10.78 3.01 -6.32
N PRO A 98 -11.04 1.71 -6.04
CA PRO A 98 -10.41 0.99 -4.94
C PRO A 98 -8.88 1.04 -5.01
N LEU A 99 -8.21 0.94 -3.87
CA LEU A 99 -6.75 0.94 -3.81
C LEU A 99 -6.16 -0.31 -4.48
N PRO A 100 -5.38 -0.18 -5.56
CA PRO A 100 -4.71 -1.33 -6.18
C PRO A 100 -3.67 -1.94 -5.23
N VAL A 101 -3.67 -3.27 -5.11
CA VAL A 101 -2.72 -4.03 -4.29
C VAL A 101 -2.04 -5.07 -5.17
N PHE A 102 -0.80 -4.82 -5.53
CA PHE A 102 0.04 -5.78 -6.24
C PHE A 102 0.63 -6.79 -5.25
N GLY A 103 0.69 -8.05 -5.66
CA GLY A 103 1.32 -9.10 -4.87
C GLY A 103 1.43 -10.39 -5.67
N PRO A 104 2.27 -11.33 -5.22
CA PRO A 104 2.35 -12.65 -5.82
C PRO A 104 1.05 -13.43 -5.65
N GLU A 105 0.98 -14.65 -6.16
CA GLU A 105 -0.17 -15.54 -5.97
C GLU A 105 -0.60 -15.61 -4.51
N GLY A 106 -1.91 -15.45 -4.26
CA GLY A 106 -2.48 -15.36 -2.90
C GLY A 106 -2.95 -13.95 -2.52
N VAL A 107 -2.47 -12.88 -3.17
CA VAL A 107 -2.89 -11.51 -2.87
C VAL A 107 -4.40 -11.31 -2.98
N THR A 108 -5.06 -12.02 -3.90
CA THR A 108 -6.52 -11.96 -4.06
C THR A 108 -7.24 -12.39 -2.77
N LYS A 109 -6.77 -13.45 -2.10
CA LYS A 109 -7.37 -13.91 -0.83
C LYS A 109 -7.23 -12.87 0.28
N VAL A 110 -6.09 -12.19 0.33
CA VAL A 110 -5.83 -11.11 1.30
C VAL A 110 -6.80 -9.95 1.04
N VAL A 111 -6.89 -9.49 -0.20
CA VAL A 111 -7.76 -8.39 -0.62
C VAL A 111 -9.22 -8.71 -0.36
N ASP A 112 -9.70 -9.90 -0.74
CA ASP A 112 -11.07 -10.34 -0.52
C ASP A 112 -11.41 -10.40 0.97
N GLY A 113 -10.47 -10.89 1.81
CA GLY A 113 -10.63 -10.93 3.26
C GLY A 113 -10.82 -9.54 3.87
N PHE A 114 -9.98 -8.57 3.50
CA PHE A 114 -10.13 -7.19 3.97
C PHE A 114 -11.40 -6.53 3.44
N ASN A 115 -11.74 -6.71 2.17
CA ASN A 115 -12.97 -6.16 1.60
C ASN A 115 -14.21 -6.73 2.30
N LEU A 116 -14.21 -8.02 2.61
CA LEU A 116 -15.30 -8.64 3.37
C LEU A 116 -15.40 -8.06 4.79
N ALA A 117 -14.27 -7.96 5.49
CA ALA A 117 -14.23 -7.43 6.86
C ALA A 117 -14.71 -5.97 6.95
N TYR A 118 -14.42 -5.15 5.94
CA TYR A 118 -14.78 -3.73 5.90
C TYR A 118 -16.08 -3.41 5.16
N SER A 119 -16.77 -4.42 4.60
CA SER A 119 -17.95 -4.23 3.74
C SER A 119 -19.04 -3.37 4.38
N GLN A 120 -19.29 -3.56 5.68
CA GLN A 120 -20.31 -2.77 6.41
C GLN A 120 -19.81 -1.33 6.67
N ASP A 121 -18.52 -1.14 6.97
CA ASP A 121 -17.93 0.18 7.19
C ASP A 121 -18.00 1.04 5.92
N PHE A 122 -17.89 0.45 4.73
CA PHE A 122 -18.05 1.18 3.47
C PHE A 122 -19.42 1.83 3.35
N ILE A 123 -20.48 1.11 3.72
CA ILE A 123 -21.85 1.62 3.70
C ILE A 123 -22.01 2.73 4.74
N TYR A 124 -21.59 2.50 5.99
CA TYR A 124 -21.70 3.48 7.07
C TYR A 124 -21.00 4.79 6.75
N ARG A 125 -19.78 4.73 6.19
CA ARG A 125 -19.04 5.95 5.84
C ARG A 125 -19.67 6.71 4.68
N ASN A 126 -20.16 6.01 3.66
CA ASN A 126 -20.85 6.66 2.55
C ASN A 126 -22.16 7.32 3.02
N GLU A 127 -22.97 6.64 3.85
CA GLU A 127 -24.19 7.22 4.43
C GLU A 127 -23.88 8.44 5.32
N HIS A 128 -22.75 8.43 6.04
CA HIS A 128 -22.35 9.51 6.94
C HIS A 128 -21.76 10.72 6.19
N HIS A 129 -20.93 10.49 5.18
CA HIS A 129 -20.14 11.55 4.53
C HIS A 129 -20.56 11.86 3.09
N GLY A 130 -21.34 11.00 2.47
CA GLY A 130 -21.84 11.12 1.09
C GLY A 130 -20.77 10.88 0.00
N ASP A 131 -21.23 10.78 -1.24
CA ASP A 131 -20.39 10.48 -2.41
C ASP A 131 -19.33 11.53 -2.76
N THR A 132 -19.40 12.71 -2.17
CA THR A 132 -18.38 13.76 -2.37
C THR A 132 -17.12 13.49 -1.56
N VAL A 133 -17.20 12.74 -0.47
CA VAL A 133 -16.08 12.40 0.41
C VAL A 133 -15.75 10.91 0.35
N THR A 134 -16.77 10.06 0.37
CA THR A 134 -16.62 8.59 0.39
C THR A 134 -17.46 7.92 -0.69
N PRO A 135 -17.15 8.16 -1.99
CA PRO A 135 -17.87 7.52 -3.10
C PRO A 135 -17.73 5.99 -3.02
N LEU A 136 -18.84 5.24 -3.02
CA LEU A 136 -18.81 3.77 -2.90
C LEU A 136 -17.97 3.08 -3.97
N SER A 137 -17.85 3.68 -5.15
CA SER A 137 -17.01 3.16 -6.23
C SER A 137 -15.52 3.10 -5.88
N GLY A 138 -15.08 3.86 -4.89
CA GLY A 138 -13.68 3.94 -4.46
C GLY A 138 -13.37 3.14 -3.19
N ALA A 139 -14.39 2.52 -2.60
CA ALA A 139 -14.21 1.78 -1.35
C ALA A 139 -13.37 0.51 -1.53
N GLY A 140 -12.54 0.22 -0.54
CA GLY A 140 -11.79 -1.04 -0.43
C GLY A 140 -10.56 -1.14 -1.33
N LEU A 141 -10.25 -2.38 -1.69
CA LEU A 141 -9.02 -2.82 -2.32
C LEU A 141 -9.29 -3.51 -3.65
N LEU A 142 -8.35 -3.43 -4.60
CA LEU A 142 -8.38 -4.13 -5.88
C LEU A 142 -7.14 -4.99 -6.03
N ALA A 143 -7.28 -6.31 -6.03
CA ALA A 143 -6.17 -7.23 -6.22
C ALA A 143 -5.54 -7.13 -7.61
N LYS A 144 -4.22 -7.07 -7.67
CA LYS A 144 -3.38 -7.10 -8.87
C LYS A 144 -2.37 -8.25 -8.74
N PRO A 145 -2.82 -9.51 -8.88
CA PRO A 145 -1.93 -10.65 -8.76
C PRO A 145 -0.94 -10.73 -9.93
N PHE A 146 0.26 -11.22 -9.62
CA PHE A 146 1.25 -11.59 -10.63
C PHE A 146 1.90 -12.93 -10.28
N ALA A 147 2.44 -13.62 -11.29
CA ALA A 147 3.12 -14.88 -11.08
C ALA A 147 4.45 -14.67 -10.34
N GLN A 148 4.76 -15.56 -9.39
CA GLN A 148 6.05 -15.56 -8.70
C GLN A 148 7.20 -15.57 -9.72
N PRO A 149 8.12 -14.58 -9.71
CA PRO A 149 9.29 -14.61 -10.55
C PRO A 149 10.16 -15.84 -10.27
N ALA A 150 10.76 -16.44 -11.28
CA ALA A 150 11.86 -17.37 -11.05
C ALA A 150 13.09 -16.63 -10.51
N LEU A 151 14.00 -17.34 -9.82
CA LEU A 151 15.25 -16.73 -9.34
C LEU A 151 16.00 -16.04 -10.49
N ALA A 152 16.53 -14.86 -10.23
CA ALA A 152 17.21 -13.99 -11.18
C ALA A 152 16.36 -13.49 -12.36
N GLN A 153 15.04 -13.68 -12.33
CA GLN A 153 14.12 -13.10 -13.28
C GLN A 153 13.35 -11.92 -12.68
N LEU A 154 12.91 -11.02 -13.56
CA LEU A 154 12.10 -9.86 -13.21
C LEU A 154 10.73 -9.99 -13.88
N VAL A 155 9.67 -9.70 -13.13
CA VAL A 155 8.31 -9.54 -13.65
C VAL A 155 7.98 -8.07 -13.67
N LYS A 156 7.73 -7.52 -14.85
CA LYS A 156 7.33 -6.12 -15.00
C LYS A 156 5.89 -5.94 -14.55
N LEU A 157 5.67 -5.01 -13.60
CA LEU A 157 4.37 -4.64 -13.07
C LEU A 157 3.87 -3.33 -13.68
N LEU A 158 4.78 -2.39 -13.91
CA LEU A 158 4.50 -1.06 -14.43
C LEU A 158 5.67 -0.61 -15.30
N ASP A 159 5.38 0.14 -16.38
CA ASP A 159 6.39 0.75 -17.26
C ASP A 159 5.71 1.91 -18.00
N GLU A 160 5.62 3.05 -17.33
CA GLU A 160 4.94 4.22 -17.86
C GLU A 160 5.43 5.52 -17.22
N ALA A 161 5.32 6.62 -17.93
CA ALA A 161 5.67 7.95 -17.47
C ALA A 161 7.08 8.07 -16.86
N GLY A 162 8.05 7.31 -17.40
CA GLY A 162 9.45 7.33 -16.93
C GLY A 162 9.70 6.50 -15.67
N LEU A 163 8.70 5.82 -15.13
CA LEU A 163 8.84 4.92 -13.99
C LEU A 163 8.63 3.47 -14.43
N LYS A 164 9.54 2.61 -14.06
CA LYS A 164 9.45 1.16 -14.19
C LYS A 164 9.45 0.50 -12.82
N VAL A 165 8.47 -0.38 -12.59
CA VAL A 165 8.37 -1.18 -11.36
C VAL A 165 8.39 -2.66 -11.73
N GLU A 166 9.29 -3.41 -11.12
CA GLU A 166 9.50 -4.83 -11.38
C GLU A 166 9.56 -5.61 -10.07
N ALA A 167 9.00 -6.82 -10.08
CA ALA A 167 9.11 -7.77 -8.98
C ALA A 167 10.23 -8.77 -9.24
N LEU A 168 10.92 -9.19 -8.20
CA LEU A 168 11.95 -10.23 -8.18
C LEU A 168 11.71 -11.21 -7.03
N ALA A 169 12.07 -12.49 -7.24
CA ALA A 169 12.00 -13.47 -6.18
C ALA A 169 13.04 -13.18 -5.10
N VAL A 170 12.67 -13.35 -3.84
CA VAL A 170 13.59 -13.33 -2.70
C VAL A 170 13.48 -14.63 -1.91
N LEU A 171 14.58 -15.04 -1.27
CA LEU A 171 14.60 -16.21 -0.42
C LEU A 171 14.17 -15.82 1.00
N HIS A 172 13.03 -16.33 1.43
CA HIS A 172 12.47 -16.08 2.76
C HIS A 172 11.93 -17.37 3.40
N SER A 173 12.68 -18.49 3.23
CA SER A 173 12.23 -19.81 3.72
C SER A 173 11.81 -19.78 5.19
N PRO A 174 10.68 -20.44 5.57
CA PRO A 174 9.80 -21.26 4.72
C PRO A 174 8.66 -20.50 4.00
N VAL A 175 8.75 -19.17 3.93
CA VAL A 175 7.68 -18.32 3.36
C VAL A 175 7.79 -18.27 1.85
N GLU A 176 6.78 -18.79 1.17
CA GLU A 176 6.61 -18.74 -0.28
C GLU A 176 5.13 -18.50 -0.62
N PRO A 177 4.85 -17.61 -1.56
CA PRO A 177 5.79 -16.78 -2.32
C PRO A 177 6.33 -15.59 -1.51
N ALA A 178 7.56 -15.15 -1.84
CA ALA A 178 8.15 -13.92 -1.32
C ALA A 178 8.89 -13.17 -2.43
N VAL A 179 8.69 -11.86 -2.52
CA VAL A 179 9.24 -11.00 -3.57
C VAL A 179 9.83 -9.71 -3.01
N GLY A 180 10.75 -9.12 -3.76
CA GLY A 180 11.18 -7.74 -3.61
C GLY A 180 10.77 -6.92 -4.83
N TYR A 181 10.97 -5.61 -4.77
CA TYR A 181 10.59 -4.69 -5.84
C TYR A 181 11.76 -3.82 -6.25
N ARG A 182 11.88 -3.58 -7.56
CA ARG A 182 12.82 -2.63 -8.15
C ARG A 182 12.04 -1.49 -8.80
N PHE A 183 12.39 -0.27 -8.43
CA PHE A 183 11.92 0.97 -9.05
C PHE A 183 13.07 1.60 -9.84
N SER A 184 12.84 2.02 -11.08
CA SER A 184 13.87 2.64 -11.94
C SER A 184 13.24 3.61 -12.95
#